data_a771b627a016be1526a700e1407052cb
#
_entry.id   a771b627a016be1526a700e1407052cb
#
_cell.length_a   1.000
_cell.length_b   1.000
_cell.length_c   1.000
_cell.angle_alpha   90.00
_cell.angle_beta   90.00
_cell.angle_gamma   90.00
#
_symmetry.space_group_name_H-M   'P 1'
#
loop_
_entity.id
_entity.type
_entity.pdbx_description
1 polymer ?
#
loop_
_entity_poly.entity_id
_entity_poly.type
_entity_poly.pdbx_seq_one_letter_code
_entity_poly.pdbx_strand_id
1 'polypeptide(L)'
;MILRDKPSWRELAFAVRGSIVPAIAPRIGLLMLFSAAMVLLHRRFEAFPEIDAIGFTVFGIALSLFLGFRNNAAYDRWWDGRKLWGGLIADLRSFAREVQLFARDEALQRRLIRLSFAFIHLHRANLRQIAGDPQARALGGELADAPHPPCAALDRIAAEIGTAHRAGAIDGFGAKALQERLGSITLQQAGCERIATTPLPYVYSLLIYRTTYLYCLLLPLALVGPAGWMTPLFVGIVGYVFLGLAEVTEDLSHPFGTTPNALPLDAMCRQVEISLAPHLGEQPPEPLAAKNFYLS
;
A
#
# COMPACT_ATOMS: atom_id res chain seq x y z
N MET A 1 7.11 1.22 4.86
CA MET A 1 7.59 2.00 3.69
C MET A 1 9.09 2.24 3.79
N ILE A 2 9.83 2.14 2.70
CA ILE A 2 11.25 2.51 2.69
C ILE A 2 11.39 4.04 2.65
N LEU A 3 12.12 4.58 3.62
CA LEU A 3 12.47 6.01 3.68
C LEU A 3 13.98 6.15 3.47
N ARG A 4 14.36 6.82 2.40
CA ARG A 4 15.76 7.23 2.12
C ARG A 4 15.77 8.68 1.69
N ASP A 5 16.47 9.51 2.43
CA ASP A 5 16.70 10.90 2.06
C ASP A 5 17.79 10.96 1.01
N LYS A 6 17.48 11.47 -0.20
CA LYS A 6 18.40 11.73 -1.31
C LYS A 6 19.44 10.62 -1.55
N PRO A 7 18.99 9.40 -1.94
CA PRO A 7 19.92 8.31 -2.17
C PRO A 7 20.93 8.68 -3.28
N SER A 8 22.20 8.32 -3.09
CA SER A 8 23.23 8.48 -4.12
C SER A 8 22.95 7.53 -5.29
N TRP A 9 23.50 7.86 -6.48
CA TRP A 9 23.33 7.00 -7.66
C TRP A 9 23.86 5.56 -7.43
N ARG A 10 24.93 5.40 -6.62
CA ARG A 10 25.48 4.08 -6.26
C ARG A 10 24.54 3.29 -5.38
N GLU A 11 23.91 3.95 -4.41
CA GLU A 11 22.88 3.32 -3.57
C GLU A 11 21.67 2.88 -4.38
N LEU A 12 21.22 3.69 -5.36
CA LEU A 12 20.14 3.30 -6.25
C LEU A 12 20.53 2.13 -7.16
N ALA A 13 21.77 2.13 -7.70
CA ALA A 13 22.23 1.08 -8.60
C ALA A 13 22.37 -0.29 -7.90
N PHE A 14 22.79 -0.31 -6.62
CA PHE A 14 23.10 -1.53 -5.88
C PHE A 14 22.14 -1.81 -4.70
N ALA A 15 21.02 -1.08 -4.59
CA ALA A 15 20.06 -1.30 -3.54
C ALA A 15 19.34 -2.65 -3.72
N VAL A 16 19.54 -3.57 -2.80
CA VAL A 16 18.85 -4.86 -2.75
C VAL A 16 17.65 -4.79 -1.81
N ARG A 17 17.79 -4.11 -0.66
CA ARG A 17 16.70 -3.96 0.33
C ARG A 17 15.64 -2.97 -0.16
N GLY A 18 14.38 -3.41 -0.16
CA GLY A 18 13.25 -2.64 -0.69
C GLY A 18 13.18 -2.64 -2.22
N SER A 19 14.06 -3.39 -2.89
CA SER A 19 14.06 -3.63 -4.33
C SER A 19 13.27 -4.90 -4.65
N ILE A 20 12.71 -4.94 -5.84
CA ILE A 20 12.06 -6.12 -6.41
C ILE A 20 13.04 -7.21 -6.87
N VAL A 21 14.34 -6.88 -6.93
CA VAL A 21 15.38 -7.78 -7.46
C VAL A 21 15.36 -9.17 -6.81
N PRO A 22 15.29 -9.32 -5.47
CA PRO A 22 15.25 -10.66 -4.85
C PRO A 22 14.07 -11.51 -5.29
N ALA A 23 12.92 -10.90 -5.59
CA ALA A 23 11.71 -11.60 -6.01
C ALA A 23 11.81 -12.09 -7.47
N ILE A 24 12.45 -11.31 -8.35
CA ILE A 24 12.50 -11.60 -9.79
C ILE A 24 13.80 -12.27 -10.25
N ALA A 25 14.91 -12.17 -9.50
CA ALA A 25 16.21 -12.71 -9.88
C ALA A 25 16.20 -14.20 -10.24
N PRO A 26 15.54 -15.11 -9.50
CA PRO A 26 15.51 -16.52 -9.89
C PRO A 26 14.77 -16.74 -11.22
N ARG A 27 13.70 -15.98 -11.46
CA ARG A 27 12.92 -16.05 -12.73
C ARG A 27 13.76 -15.56 -13.91
N ILE A 28 14.48 -14.45 -13.73
CA ILE A 28 15.42 -13.91 -14.75
C ILE A 28 16.55 -14.90 -15.01
N GLY A 29 17.14 -15.49 -13.98
CA GLY A 29 18.18 -16.51 -14.10
C GLY A 29 17.74 -17.70 -14.94
N LEU A 30 16.52 -18.20 -14.70
CA LEU A 30 15.93 -19.28 -15.51
C LEU A 30 15.73 -18.88 -16.98
N LEU A 31 15.25 -17.66 -17.25
CA LEU A 31 15.08 -17.16 -18.61
C LEU A 31 16.43 -16.99 -19.33
N MET A 32 17.47 -16.54 -18.64
CA MET A 32 18.83 -16.43 -19.19
C MET A 32 19.41 -17.82 -19.49
N LEU A 33 19.25 -18.79 -18.59
CA LEU A 33 19.70 -20.18 -18.82
C LEU A 33 18.97 -20.81 -20.00
N PHE A 34 17.64 -20.65 -20.06
CA PHE A 34 16.85 -21.09 -21.21
C PHE A 34 17.35 -20.46 -22.51
N SER A 35 17.59 -19.15 -22.50
CA SER A 35 18.11 -18.41 -23.66
C SER A 35 19.50 -18.89 -24.07
N ALA A 36 20.38 -19.19 -23.12
CA ALA A 36 21.69 -19.78 -23.42
C ALA A 36 21.57 -21.17 -24.06
N ALA A 37 20.66 -21.99 -23.59
CA ALA A 37 20.37 -23.29 -24.21
C ALA A 37 19.86 -23.12 -25.67
N MET A 38 19.01 -22.11 -25.92
CA MET A 38 18.53 -21.82 -27.28
C MET A 38 19.68 -21.37 -28.22
N VAL A 39 20.65 -20.58 -27.72
CA VAL A 39 21.85 -20.22 -28.49
C VAL A 39 22.68 -21.45 -28.83
N LEU A 40 22.84 -22.39 -27.89
CA LEU A 40 23.58 -23.64 -28.14
C LEU A 40 22.86 -24.51 -29.17
N LEU A 41 21.54 -24.63 -29.08
CA LEU A 41 20.73 -25.38 -30.04
C LEU A 41 20.78 -24.79 -31.45
N HIS A 42 20.66 -23.45 -31.56
CA HIS A 42 20.79 -22.76 -32.84
C HIS A 42 22.14 -23.01 -33.52
N ARG A 43 23.24 -23.05 -32.76
CA ARG A 43 24.57 -23.36 -33.29
C ARG A 43 24.76 -24.82 -33.68
N ARG A 44 23.98 -25.72 -33.07
CA ARG A 44 24.08 -27.16 -33.31
C ARG A 44 23.23 -27.65 -34.50
N PHE A 45 22.11 -26.97 -34.76
CA PHE A 45 21.13 -27.36 -35.75
C PHE A 45 20.95 -26.26 -36.79
N GLU A 46 21.23 -26.56 -38.08
CA GLU A 46 21.11 -25.60 -39.20
C GLU A 46 19.65 -25.14 -39.44
N ALA A 47 18.67 -26.01 -39.15
CA ALA A 47 17.25 -25.71 -39.31
C ALA A 47 16.59 -25.26 -38.00
N PHE A 48 17.18 -24.30 -37.31
CA PHE A 48 16.62 -23.75 -36.09
C PHE A 48 15.54 -22.69 -36.41
N PRO A 49 14.35 -22.76 -35.77
CA PRO A 49 13.28 -21.79 -36.03
C PRO A 49 13.69 -20.39 -35.58
N GLU A 50 13.71 -19.44 -36.49
CA GLU A 50 13.87 -18.02 -36.22
C GLU A 50 12.55 -17.31 -36.43
N ILE A 51 12.27 -16.33 -35.55
CA ILE A 51 11.05 -15.51 -35.63
C ILE A 51 11.46 -14.11 -36.04
N ASP A 52 10.70 -13.49 -36.95
CA ASP A 52 10.96 -12.14 -37.40
C ASP A 52 10.93 -11.14 -36.23
N ALA A 53 12.01 -10.39 -36.05
CA ALA A 53 12.19 -9.38 -35.03
C ALA A 53 11.13 -8.25 -35.10
N ILE A 54 10.58 -7.98 -36.28
CA ILE A 54 9.56 -6.92 -36.48
C ILE A 54 8.29 -7.25 -35.68
N GLY A 55 7.78 -8.48 -35.79
CA GLY A 55 6.62 -8.94 -35.02
C GLY A 55 6.83 -8.85 -33.52
N PHE A 56 8.04 -9.20 -33.05
CA PHE A 56 8.42 -9.09 -31.65
C PHE A 56 8.49 -7.64 -31.17
N THR A 57 8.95 -6.71 -31.98
CA THR A 57 9.00 -5.29 -31.66
C THR A 57 7.59 -4.76 -31.42
N VAL A 58 6.64 -5.05 -32.33
CA VAL A 58 5.23 -4.63 -32.17
C VAL A 58 4.61 -5.22 -30.91
N PHE A 59 4.86 -6.50 -30.63
CA PHE A 59 4.36 -7.16 -29.42
C PHE A 59 4.97 -6.54 -28.15
N GLY A 60 6.27 -6.23 -28.14
CA GLY A 60 6.96 -5.57 -27.03
C GLY A 60 6.41 -4.16 -26.74
N ILE A 61 6.12 -3.39 -27.79
CA ILE A 61 5.50 -2.06 -27.64
C ILE A 61 4.10 -2.20 -27.03
N ALA A 62 3.27 -3.09 -27.54
CA ALA A 62 1.95 -3.34 -27.00
C ALA A 62 2.00 -3.77 -25.53
N LEU A 63 2.89 -4.71 -25.19
CA LEU A 63 3.07 -5.20 -23.82
C LEU A 63 3.54 -4.07 -22.87
N SER A 64 4.47 -3.23 -23.30
CA SER A 64 4.96 -2.10 -22.49
C SER A 64 3.86 -1.08 -22.22
N LEU A 65 2.98 -0.82 -23.18
CA LEU A 65 1.84 0.08 -23.04
C LEU A 65 0.83 -0.46 -22.01
N PHE A 66 0.47 -1.75 -22.09
CA PHE A 66 -0.43 -2.38 -21.14
C PHE A 66 0.14 -2.41 -19.71
N LEU A 67 1.44 -2.70 -19.58
CA LEU A 67 2.14 -2.64 -18.29
C LEU A 67 2.12 -1.22 -17.72
N GLY A 68 2.32 -0.20 -18.56
CA GLY A 68 2.25 1.20 -18.17
C GLY A 68 0.88 1.59 -17.62
N PHE A 69 -0.21 1.24 -18.30
CA PHE A 69 -1.57 1.52 -17.81
C PHE A 69 -1.87 0.85 -16.48
N ARG A 70 -1.46 -0.41 -16.30
CA ARG A 70 -1.66 -1.11 -15.03
C ARG A 70 -0.85 -0.50 -13.91
N ASN A 71 0.40 -0.11 -14.19
CA ASN A 71 1.25 0.56 -13.21
C ASN A 71 0.63 1.89 -12.74
N ASN A 72 0.09 2.69 -13.65
CA ASN A 72 -0.59 3.93 -13.30
C ASN A 72 -1.81 3.67 -12.41
N ALA A 73 -2.65 2.69 -12.76
CA ALA A 73 -3.80 2.33 -11.95
C ALA A 73 -3.42 1.85 -10.54
N ALA A 74 -2.32 1.10 -10.39
CA ALA A 74 -1.81 0.66 -9.10
C ALA A 74 -1.23 1.84 -8.29
N TYR A 75 -0.49 2.74 -8.93
CA TYR A 75 0.02 3.96 -8.31
C TYR A 75 -1.11 4.87 -7.83
N ASP A 76 -2.13 5.11 -8.64
CA ASP A 76 -3.29 5.93 -8.27
C ASP A 76 -3.99 5.35 -7.03
N ARG A 77 -4.15 4.03 -6.99
CA ARG A 77 -4.70 3.30 -5.85
C ARG A 77 -3.88 3.50 -4.58
N TRP A 78 -2.55 3.38 -4.68
CA TRP A 78 -1.62 3.61 -3.57
C TRP A 78 -1.70 5.06 -3.08
N TRP A 79 -1.73 6.01 -4.02
CA TRP A 79 -1.80 7.42 -3.73
C TRP A 79 -3.15 7.84 -3.12
N ASP A 80 -4.24 7.25 -3.59
CA ASP A 80 -5.56 7.44 -2.98
C ASP A 80 -5.61 6.92 -1.54
N GLY A 81 -5.05 5.75 -1.28
CA GLY A 81 -4.88 5.25 0.08
C GLY A 81 -4.11 6.23 0.98
N ARG A 82 -3.05 6.83 0.47
CA ARG A 82 -2.27 7.85 1.20
C ARG A 82 -3.07 9.14 1.47
N LYS A 83 -3.87 9.58 0.50
CA LYS A 83 -4.75 10.77 0.67
C LYS A 83 -5.83 10.53 1.72
N LEU A 84 -6.50 9.39 1.67
CA LEU A 84 -7.53 9.01 2.63
C LEU A 84 -6.98 8.95 4.06
N TRP A 85 -5.82 8.36 4.28
CA TRP A 85 -5.16 8.38 5.59
C TRP A 85 -4.74 9.79 6.01
N GLY A 86 -4.32 10.62 5.07
CA GLY A 86 -4.07 12.04 5.33
C GLY A 86 -5.32 12.76 5.82
N GLY A 87 -6.46 12.49 5.18
CA GLY A 87 -7.78 12.98 5.58
C GLY A 87 -8.18 12.51 6.98
N LEU A 88 -8.01 11.21 7.30
CA LEU A 88 -8.26 10.69 8.65
C LEU A 88 -7.46 11.41 9.73
N ILE A 89 -6.16 11.64 9.50
CA ILE A 89 -5.30 12.37 10.44
C ILE A 89 -5.82 13.80 10.64
N ALA A 90 -6.20 14.48 9.55
CA ALA A 90 -6.72 15.84 9.62
C ALA A 90 -8.06 15.90 10.35
N ASP A 91 -8.96 14.99 10.06
CA ASP A 91 -10.28 14.91 10.70
C ASP A 91 -10.19 14.58 12.19
N LEU A 92 -9.33 13.65 12.60
CA LEU A 92 -9.12 13.33 14.01
C LEU A 92 -8.52 14.51 14.79
N ARG A 93 -7.62 15.28 14.18
CA ARG A 93 -7.11 16.53 14.76
C ARG A 93 -8.20 17.58 14.92
N SER A 94 -9.06 17.73 13.94
CA SER A 94 -10.19 18.65 13.99
C SER A 94 -11.22 18.19 15.02
N PHE A 95 -11.53 16.89 15.06
CA PHE A 95 -12.41 16.29 16.06
C PHE A 95 -11.93 16.58 17.49
N ALA A 96 -10.63 16.42 17.77
CA ALA A 96 -10.10 16.70 19.10
C ALA A 96 -10.27 18.18 19.51
N ARG A 97 -10.10 19.13 18.58
CA ARG A 97 -10.34 20.56 18.83
C ARG A 97 -11.83 20.86 19.05
N GLU A 98 -12.69 20.26 18.24
CA GLU A 98 -14.15 20.40 18.35
C GLU A 98 -14.65 19.81 19.69
N VAL A 99 -14.11 18.66 20.11
CA VAL A 99 -14.39 18.08 21.44
C VAL A 99 -14.03 19.04 22.55
N GLN A 100 -12.87 19.68 22.53
CA GLN A 100 -12.48 20.67 23.54
C GLN A 100 -13.34 21.93 23.50
N LEU A 101 -13.79 22.34 22.33
CA LEU A 101 -14.60 23.55 22.17
C LEU A 101 -16.03 23.34 22.68
N PHE A 102 -16.63 22.18 22.39
CA PHE A 102 -18.06 21.97 22.58
C PHE A 102 -18.40 21.08 23.79
N ALA A 103 -17.52 20.18 24.22
CA ALA A 103 -17.77 19.35 25.40
C ALA A 103 -17.26 20.07 26.66
N ARG A 104 -18.16 20.35 27.61
CA ARG A 104 -17.81 21.04 28.84
C ARG A 104 -17.17 20.16 29.91
N ASP A 105 -17.42 18.84 29.83
CA ASP A 105 -16.92 17.83 30.77
C ASP A 105 -15.58 17.28 30.32
N GLU A 106 -14.52 17.49 31.10
CA GLU A 106 -13.18 16.98 30.83
C GLU A 106 -13.13 15.45 30.76
N ALA A 107 -13.95 14.75 31.56
CA ALA A 107 -13.99 13.30 31.52
C ALA A 107 -14.56 12.80 30.18
N LEU A 108 -15.58 13.48 29.64
CA LEU A 108 -16.11 13.21 28.31
C LEU A 108 -15.06 13.50 27.21
N GLN A 109 -14.37 14.65 27.31
CA GLN A 109 -13.29 14.99 26.36
C GLN A 109 -12.26 13.87 26.32
N ARG A 110 -11.75 13.42 27.47
CA ARG A 110 -10.78 12.34 27.58
C ARG A 110 -11.31 11.03 26.97
N ARG A 111 -12.56 10.65 27.24
CA ARG A 111 -13.17 9.44 26.68
C ARG A 111 -13.24 9.50 25.15
N LEU A 112 -13.70 10.61 24.57
CA LEU A 112 -13.82 10.78 23.12
C LEU A 112 -12.45 10.73 22.41
N ILE A 113 -11.43 11.35 23.00
CA ILE A 113 -10.07 11.32 22.46
C ILE A 113 -9.47 9.90 22.56
N ARG A 114 -9.68 9.19 23.68
CA ARG A 114 -9.23 7.79 23.82
C ARG A 114 -9.91 6.86 22.81
N LEU A 115 -11.19 7.07 22.54
CA LEU A 115 -11.91 6.33 21.51
C LEU A 115 -11.36 6.63 20.10
N SER A 116 -10.87 7.84 19.86
CA SER A 116 -10.19 8.18 18.60
C SER A 116 -8.89 7.40 18.41
N PHE A 117 -8.12 7.17 19.50
CA PHE A 117 -6.96 6.26 19.45
C PHE A 117 -7.38 4.82 19.18
N ALA A 118 -8.41 4.34 19.87
CA ALA A 118 -8.96 3.01 19.61
C ALA A 118 -9.37 2.84 18.14
N PHE A 119 -10.11 3.80 17.61
CA PHE A 119 -10.58 3.80 16.21
C PHE A 119 -9.42 3.65 15.22
N ILE A 120 -8.39 4.50 15.30
CA ILE A 120 -7.34 4.51 14.28
C ILE A 120 -6.50 3.22 14.30
N HIS A 121 -6.26 2.64 15.49
CA HIS A 121 -5.56 1.35 15.60
C HIS A 121 -6.41 0.17 15.17
N LEU A 122 -7.69 0.16 15.50
CA LEU A 122 -8.64 -0.85 15.01
C LEU A 122 -8.77 -0.77 13.47
N HIS A 123 -8.81 0.44 12.91
CA HIS A 123 -8.87 0.64 11.47
C HIS A 123 -7.58 0.15 10.77
N ARG A 124 -6.41 0.45 11.32
CA ARG A 124 -5.12 -0.09 10.83
C ARG A 124 -5.13 -1.62 10.83
N ALA A 125 -5.52 -2.24 11.95
CA ALA A 125 -5.55 -3.70 12.09
C ALA A 125 -6.54 -4.34 11.09
N ASN A 126 -7.71 -3.74 10.93
CA ASN A 126 -8.73 -4.17 9.98
C ASN A 126 -8.23 -4.11 8.52
N LEU A 127 -7.61 -3.00 8.11
CA LEU A 127 -7.06 -2.86 6.76
C LEU A 127 -5.93 -3.85 6.46
N ARG A 128 -5.10 -4.17 7.46
CA ARG A 128 -4.03 -5.17 7.36
C ARG A 128 -4.51 -6.61 7.52
N GLN A 129 -5.79 -6.80 7.88
CA GLN A 129 -6.39 -8.11 8.19
C GLN A 129 -5.61 -8.87 9.29
N ILE A 130 -5.09 -8.16 10.27
CA ILE A 130 -4.37 -8.74 11.41
C ILE A 130 -5.37 -9.04 12.51
N ALA A 131 -5.75 -10.32 12.62
CA ALA A 131 -6.58 -10.77 13.74
C ALA A 131 -5.79 -10.67 15.05
N GLY A 132 -6.41 -10.04 16.07
CA GLY A 132 -5.82 -9.99 17.41
C GLY A 132 -4.61 -9.06 17.54
N ASP A 133 -4.50 -7.99 16.73
CA ASP A 133 -3.45 -6.98 16.86
C ASP A 133 -3.35 -6.49 18.33
N PRO A 134 -2.18 -6.67 18.99
CA PRO A 134 -2.06 -6.38 20.42
C PRO A 134 -2.32 -4.92 20.79
N GLN A 135 -1.89 -3.98 19.94
CA GLN A 135 -2.05 -2.56 20.18
C GLN A 135 -3.50 -2.11 19.94
N ALA A 136 -4.12 -2.61 18.87
CA ALA A 136 -5.53 -2.35 18.60
C ALA A 136 -6.42 -2.91 19.72
N ARG A 137 -6.10 -4.11 20.23
CA ARG A 137 -6.83 -4.74 21.36
C ARG A 137 -6.60 -3.99 22.67
N ALA A 138 -5.39 -3.55 22.96
CA ALA A 138 -5.09 -2.78 24.17
C ALA A 138 -5.85 -1.45 24.24
N LEU A 139 -6.03 -0.78 23.11
CA LEU A 139 -6.73 0.50 23.02
C LEU A 139 -8.25 0.35 22.82
N GLY A 140 -8.67 -0.67 22.06
CA GLY A 140 -10.06 -0.91 21.71
C GLY A 140 -10.86 -1.68 22.75
N GLY A 141 -10.18 -2.46 23.62
CA GLY A 141 -10.87 -3.32 24.59
C GLY A 141 -11.92 -4.22 23.92
N GLU A 142 -13.13 -4.25 24.45
CA GLU A 142 -14.26 -5.03 23.91
C GLU A 142 -14.62 -4.68 22.45
N LEU A 143 -14.32 -3.45 22.00
CA LEU A 143 -14.60 -3.04 20.62
C LEU A 143 -13.77 -3.84 19.61
N ALA A 144 -12.64 -4.40 20.02
CA ALA A 144 -11.80 -5.22 19.15
C ALA A 144 -12.42 -6.58 18.80
N ASP A 145 -13.41 -7.04 19.57
CA ASP A 145 -14.11 -8.30 19.36
C ASP A 145 -15.44 -8.10 18.57
N ALA A 146 -15.78 -6.85 18.20
CA ALA A 146 -16.95 -6.55 17.40
C ALA A 146 -16.81 -7.12 15.97
N PRO A 147 -17.92 -7.42 15.28
CA PRO A 147 -17.90 -7.89 13.89
C PRO A 147 -17.16 -6.93 12.94
N HIS A 148 -17.23 -5.62 13.22
CA HIS A 148 -16.52 -4.58 12.48
C HIS A 148 -15.90 -3.57 13.47
N PRO A 149 -14.71 -3.85 14.02
CA PRO A 149 -14.13 -3.08 15.12
C PRO A 149 -14.00 -1.57 14.88
N PRO A 150 -13.58 -1.08 13.69
CA PRO A 150 -13.50 0.37 13.45
C PRO A 150 -14.88 1.06 13.50
N CYS A 151 -15.92 0.46 12.91
CA CYS A 151 -17.28 1.01 13.00
C CYS A 151 -17.79 1.03 14.45
N ALA A 152 -17.56 -0.05 15.21
CA ALA A 152 -17.96 -0.11 16.61
C ALA A 152 -17.33 1.02 17.45
N ALA A 153 -16.10 1.42 17.14
CA ALA A 153 -15.46 2.57 17.78
C ALA A 153 -16.15 3.90 17.43
N LEU A 154 -16.49 4.12 16.15
CA LEU A 154 -17.22 5.33 15.73
C LEU A 154 -18.66 5.34 16.29
N ASP A 155 -19.34 4.21 16.32
CA ASP A 155 -20.67 4.07 16.94
C ASP A 155 -20.61 4.41 18.42
N ARG A 156 -19.58 3.96 19.13
CA ARG A 156 -19.35 4.31 20.54
C ARG A 156 -19.14 5.81 20.73
N ILE A 157 -18.32 6.45 19.87
CA ILE A 157 -18.13 7.91 19.91
C ILE A 157 -19.47 8.62 19.67
N ALA A 158 -20.24 8.21 18.68
CA ALA A 158 -21.56 8.80 18.39
C ALA A 158 -22.54 8.63 19.57
N ALA A 159 -22.54 7.48 20.22
CA ALA A 159 -23.38 7.21 21.39
C ALA A 159 -22.99 8.10 22.60
N GLU A 160 -21.69 8.29 22.86
CA GLU A 160 -21.20 9.19 23.92
C GLU A 160 -21.62 10.65 23.63
N ILE A 161 -21.46 11.13 22.39
CA ILE A 161 -21.91 12.46 21.97
C ILE A 161 -23.42 12.61 22.15
N GLY A 162 -24.21 11.64 21.71
CA GLY A 162 -25.67 11.66 21.85
C GLY A 162 -26.14 11.65 23.29
N THR A 163 -25.47 10.91 24.16
CA THR A 163 -25.73 10.90 25.60
C THR A 163 -25.41 12.22 26.25
N ALA A 164 -24.24 12.80 25.93
CA ALA A 164 -23.82 14.11 26.44
C ALA A 164 -24.73 15.23 25.96
N HIS A 165 -25.22 15.17 24.73
CA HIS A 165 -26.21 16.13 24.21
C HIS A 165 -27.54 16.06 24.97
N ARG A 166 -28.09 14.87 25.21
CA ARG A 166 -29.32 14.69 25.99
C ARG A 166 -29.16 15.17 27.43
N ALA A 167 -27.98 15.04 28.01
CA ALA A 167 -27.65 15.51 29.35
C ALA A 167 -27.31 17.02 29.41
N GLY A 168 -27.30 17.75 28.28
CA GLY A 168 -26.96 19.17 28.22
C GLY A 168 -25.47 19.49 28.35
N ALA A 169 -24.59 18.49 28.35
CA ALA A 169 -23.13 18.64 28.39
C ALA A 169 -22.55 19.10 27.05
N ILE A 170 -23.26 18.86 25.94
CA ILE A 170 -22.98 19.36 24.60
C ILE A 170 -24.26 20.00 24.07
N ASP A 171 -24.19 21.22 23.54
CA ASP A 171 -25.32 21.89 22.91
C ASP A 171 -25.62 21.33 21.49
N GLY A 172 -26.73 21.79 20.89
CA GLY A 172 -27.15 21.31 19.58
C GLY A 172 -26.18 21.65 18.45
N PHE A 173 -25.49 22.80 18.52
CA PHE A 173 -24.48 23.17 17.52
C PHE A 173 -23.23 22.30 17.64
N GLY A 174 -22.77 22.07 18.85
CA GLY A 174 -21.63 21.19 19.13
C GLY A 174 -21.92 19.74 18.74
N ALA A 175 -23.09 19.24 19.07
CA ALA A 175 -23.50 17.88 18.66
C ALA A 175 -23.54 17.73 17.15
N LYS A 176 -24.07 18.73 16.43
CA LYS A 176 -24.08 18.75 14.96
C LYS A 176 -22.67 18.79 14.39
N ALA A 177 -21.80 19.69 14.88
CA ALA A 177 -20.42 19.81 14.40
C ALA A 177 -19.62 18.49 14.56
N LEU A 178 -19.72 17.89 15.75
CA LEU A 178 -19.05 16.61 16.04
C LEU A 178 -19.61 15.47 15.16
N GLN A 179 -20.91 15.45 14.90
CA GLN A 179 -21.53 14.44 14.02
C GLN A 179 -21.11 14.62 12.55
N GLU A 180 -21.00 15.86 12.07
CA GLU A 180 -20.50 16.16 10.74
C GLU A 180 -19.03 15.71 10.60
N ARG A 181 -18.21 15.90 11.65
CA ARG A 181 -16.85 15.41 11.69
C ARG A 181 -16.75 13.89 11.67
N LEU A 182 -17.60 13.20 12.43
CA LEU A 182 -17.70 11.74 12.37
C LEU A 182 -18.09 11.25 10.97
N GLY A 183 -19.00 11.96 10.30
CA GLY A 183 -19.36 11.68 8.91
C GLY A 183 -18.16 11.78 7.98
N SER A 184 -17.29 12.80 8.13
CA SER A 184 -16.05 12.93 7.35
C SER A 184 -15.08 11.78 7.64
N ILE A 185 -14.88 11.41 8.92
CA ILE A 185 -14.04 10.27 9.32
C ILE A 185 -14.58 8.97 8.69
N THR A 186 -15.89 8.76 8.72
CA THR A 186 -16.54 7.59 8.12
C THR A 186 -16.31 7.51 6.61
N LEU A 187 -16.36 8.65 5.90
CA LEU A 187 -16.07 8.70 4.46
C LEU A 187 -14.63 8.29 4.15
N GLN A 188 -13.66 8.75 4.93
CA GLN A 188 -12.26 8.35 4.79
C GLN A 188 -12.07 6.86 5.10
N GLN A 189 -12.68 6.37 6.17
CA GLN A 189 -12.68 4.94 6.53
C GLN A 189 -13.23 4.10 5.40
N ALA A 190 -14.43 4.38 4.92
CA ALA A 190 -15.08 3.66 3.83
C ALA A 190 -14.25 3.70 2.53
N GLY A 191 -13.59 4.83 2.26
CA GLY A 191 -12.65 4.96 1.15
C GLY A 191 -11.47 4.00 1.27
N CYS A 192 -10.86 3.88 2.45
CA CYS A 192 -9.78 2.93 2.72
C CYS A 192 -10.27 1.48 2.57
N GLU A 193 -11.42 1.15 3.13
CA GLU A 193 -12.02 -0.18 3.07
C GLU A 193 -12.36 -0.57 1.62
N ARG A 194 -12.91 0.35 0.82
CA ARG A 194 -13.12 0.13 -0.61
C ARG A 194 -11.81 -0.22 -1.32
N ILE A 195 -10.73 0.50 -1.03
CA ILE A 195 -9.42 0.17 -1.57
C ILE A 195 -8.97 -1.23 -1.11
N ALA A 196 -9.11 -1.58 0.15
CA ALA A 196 -8.70 -2.87 0.68
C ALA A 196 -9.49 -4.04 0.08
N THR A 197 -10.81 -3.88 -0.09
CA THR A 197 -11.73 -4.96 -0.49
C THR A 197 -11.96 -5.08 -2.00
N THR A 198 -11.58 -4.05 -2.78
CA THR A 198 -11.78 -4.04 -4.24
C THR A 198 -10.41 -4.01 -4.93
N PRO A 199 -9.72 -5.14 -5.11
CA PRO A 199 -8.43 -5.19 -5.80
C PRO A 199 -8.56 -4.84 -7.29
N LEU A 200 -7.44 -4.62 -7.96
CA LEU A 200 -7.43 -4.53 -9.42
C LEU A 200 -8.01 -5.82 -10.02
N PRO A 201 -8.79 -5.74 -11.11
CA PRO A 201 -9.42 -6.92 -11.69
C PRO A 201 -8.42 -8.02 -12.03
N TYR A 202 -8.62 -9.22 -11.48
CA TYR A 202 -7.70 -10.35 -11.61
C TYR A 202 -7.34 -10.70 -13.06
N VAL A 203 -8.29 -10.52 -13.99
CA VAL A 203 -8.08 -10.77 -15.43
C VAL A 203 -6.91 -9.94 -15.99
N TYR A 204 -6.76 -8.69 -15.55
CA TYR A 204 -5.61 -7.86 -15.98
C TYR A 204 -4.29 -8.42 -15.47
N SER A 205 -4.23 -8.84 -14.20
CA SER A 205 -3.03 -9.47 -13.64
C SER A 205 -2.67 -10.74 -14.40
N LEU A 206 -3.65 -11.58 -14.67
CA LEU A 206 -3.47 -12.84 -15.39
C LEU A 206 -2.98 -12.61 -16.83
N LEU A 207 -3.61 -11.68 -17.56
CA LEU A 207 -3.24 -11.36 -18.94
C LEU A 207 -1.78 -10.87 -19.00
N ILE A 208 -1.45 -9.85 -18.22
CA ILE A 208 -0.10 -9.27 -18.23
C ILE A 208 0.95 -10.30 -17.83
N TYR A 209 0.70 -11.07 -16.78
CA TYR A 209 1.64 -12.09 -16.33
C TYR A 209 1.92 -13.12 -17.43
N ARG A 210 0.88 -13.68 -18.03
CA ARG A 210 1.00 -14.66 -19.12
C ARG A 210 1.69 -14.09 -20.36
N THR A 211 1.32 -12.88 -20.77
CA THR A 211 1.92 -12.24 -21.96
C THR A 211 3.38 -11.86 -21.72
N THR A 212 3.74 -11.41 -20.51
CA THR A 212 5.14 -11.13 -20.13
C THR A 212 6.00 -12.39 -20.22
N TYR A 213 5.54 -13.51 -19.64
CA TYR A 213 6.28 -14.79 -19.75
C TYR A 213 6.36 -15.28 -21.19
N LEU A 214 5.25 -15.24 -21.93
CA LEU A 214 5.23 -15.64 -23.33
C LEU A 214 6.25 -14.82 -24.14
N TYR A 215 6.27 -13.49 -23.95
CA TYR A 215 7.23 -12.62 -24.60
C TYR A 215 8.67 -13.00 -24.25
N CYS A 216 9.00 -13.14 -22.98
CA CYS A 216 10.36 -13.47 -22.52
C CYS A 216 10.81 -14.87 -22.98
N LEU A 217 9.91 -15.84 -23.08
CA LEU A 217 10.22 -17.20 -23.56
C LEU A 217 10.45 -17.25 -25.08
N LEU A 218 9.71 -16.45 -25.83
CA LEU A 218 9.85 -16.42 -27.29
C LEU A 218 10.96 -15.47 -27.78
N LEU A 219 11.33 -14.48 -26.97
CA LEU A 219 12.35 -13.48 -27.31
C LEU A 219 13.70 -14.07 -27.77
N PRO A 220 14.23 -15.17 -27.18
CA PRO A 220 15.45 -15.80 -27.68
C PRO A 220 15.38 -16.20 -29.14
N LEU A 221 14.20 -16.65 -29.63
CA LEU A 221 14.02 -17.08 -31.02
C LEU A 221 14.15 -15.92 -32.03
N ALA A 222 13.85 -14.70 -31.59
CA ALA A 222 14.01 -13.49 -32.41
C ALA A 222 15.45 -12.92 -32.32
N LEU A 223 16.18 -13.21 -31.24
CA LEU A 223 17.48 -12.60 -30.96
C LEU A 223 18.67 -13.54 -31.26
N VAL A 224 18.45 -14.84 -31.34
CA VAL A 224 19.54 -15.83 -31.47
C VAL A 224 20.37 -15.63 -32.74
N GLY A 225 19.74 -15.31 -33.87
CA GLY A 225 20.44 -14.97 -35.12
C GLY A 225 21.27 -13.68 -35.01
N PRO A 226 20.62 -12.52 -34.80
CA PRO A 226 21.32 -11.23 -34.82
C PRO A 226 22.22 -10.99 -33.60
N ALA A 227 21.91 -11.50 -32.41
CA ALA A 227 22.65 -11.21 -31.19
C ALA A 227 23.59 -12.34 -30.73
N GLY A 228 23.39 -13.57 -31.20
CA GLY A 228 24.25 -14.71 -30.85
C GLY A 228 24.39 -14.88 -29.32
N TRP A 229 25.62 -14.92 -28.80
CA TRP A 229 25.91 -15.07 -27.36
C TRP A 229 25.47 -13.89 -26.47
N MET A 230 25.11 -12.75 -27.05
CA MET A 230 24.54 -11.64 -26.31
C MET A 230 23.03 -11.82 -25.99
N THR A 231 22.37 -12.81 -26.62
CA THR A 231 20.93 -13.09 -26.43
C THR A 231 20.55 -13.31 -24.97
N PRO A 232 21.25 -14.12 -24.14
CA PRO A 232 20.91 -14.27 -22.73
C PRO A 232 20.97 -12.96 -21.94
N LEU A 233 21.92 -12.09 -22.25
CA LEU A 233 22.02 -10.78 -21.61
C LEU A 233 20.83 -9.90 -21.97
N PHE A 234 20.45 -9.81 -23.23
CA PHE A 234 19.30 -9.02 -23.66
C PHE A 234 18.00 -9.56 -23.09
N VAL A 235 17.82 -10.89 -23.05
CA VAL A 235 16.67 -11.53 -22.41
C VAL A 235 16.61 -11.21 -20.92
N GLY A 236 17.76 -11.20 -20.24
CA GLY A 236 17.86 -10.81 -18.84
C GLY A 236 17.46 -9.36 -18.60
N ILE A 237 17.91 -8.43 -19.44
CA ILE A 237 17.55 -7.00 -19.36
C ILE A 237 16.06 -6.79 -19.59
N VAL A 238 15.51 -7.37 -20.63
CA VAL A 238 14.09 -7.26 -20.96
C VAL A 238 13.22 -7.93 -19.88
N GLY A 239 13.62 -9.11 -19.41
CA GLY A 239 12.98 -9.81 -18.30
C GLY A 239 12.99 -8.97 -17.01
N TYR A 240 14.11 -8.29 -16.71
CA TYR A 240 14.20 -7.37 -15.57
C TYR A 240 13.17 -6.23 -15.69
N VAL A 241 13.06 -5.61 -16.86
CA VAL A 241 12.12 -4.48 -17.06
C VAL A 241 10.68 -4.95 -16.93
N PHE A 242 10.27 -6.00 -17.62
CA PHE A 242 8.86 -6.41 -17.67
C PHE A 242 8.41 -7.15 -16.39
N LEU A 243 9.19 -8.13 -15.90
CA LEU A 243 8.86 -8.80 -14.64
C LEU A 243 9.01 -7.85 -13.46
N GLY A 244 9.99 -6.95 -13.52
CA GLY A 244 10.19 -5.91 -12.51
C GLY A 244 9.02 -4.96 -12.41
N LEU A 245 8.55 -4.44 -13.53
CA LEU A 245 7.39 -3.54 -13.54
C LEU A 245 6.11 -4.26 -13.08
N ALA A 246 5.94 -5.54 -13.43
CA ALA A 246 4.81 -6.34 -12.96
C ALA A 246 4.84 -6.51 -11.42
N GLU A 247 6.01 -6.75 -10.83
CA GLU A 247 6.19 -6.92 -9.38
C GLU A 247 5.97 -5.58 -8.63
N VAL A 248 6.52 -4.47 -9.16
CA VAL A 248 6.26 -3.12 -8.60
C VAL A 248 4.76 -2.80 -8.60
N THR A 249 4.08 -3.12 -9.69
CA THR A 249 2.63 -2.89 -9.81
C THR A 249 1.85 -3.71 -8.79
N GLU A 250 2.25 -4.96 -8.54
CA GLU A 250 1.62 -5.82 -7.54
C GLU A 250 1.80 -5.25 -6.13
N ASP A 251 3.02 -4.82 -5.76
CA ASP A 251 3.31 -4.17 -4.48
C ASP A 251 2.44 -2.92 -4.27
N LEU A 252 2.37 -2.03 -5.28
CA LEU A 252 1.59 -0.79 -5.20
C LEU A 252 0.08 -1.03 -5.14
N SER A 253 -0.41 -2.16 -5.67
CA SER A 253 -1.82 -2.51 -5.65
C SER A 253 -2.35 -2.82 -4.25
N HIS A 254 -1.46 -3.06 -3.27
CA HIS A 254 -1.78 -3.38 -1.88
C HIS A 254 -1.24 -2.31 -0.90
N PRO A 255 -1.77 -1.07 -0.91
CA PRO A 255 -1.21 0.06 -0.16
C PRO A 255 -1.21 -0.12 1.35
N PHE A 256 -2.11 -0.90 1.91
CA PHE A 256 -2.26 -1.12 3.35
C PHE A 256 -1.58 -2.40 3.87
N GLY A 257 -0.89 -3.13 2.99
CA GLY A 257 -0.16 -4.34 3.36
C GLY A 257 1.05 -4.08 4.28
N THR A 258 1.88 -5.11 4.43
CA THR A 258 3.10 -5.08 5.26
C THR A 258 4.37 -5.12 4.42
N THR A 259 4.26 -5.02 3.09
CA THR A 259 5.40 -5.00 2.17
C THR A 259 6.25 -3.74 2.37
N PRO A 260 7.51 -3.75 1.95
CA PRO A 260 8.40 -2.58 2.07
C PRO A 260 7.88 -1.31 1.38
N ASN A 261 7.03 -1.45 0.38
CA ASN A 261 6.48 -0.33 -0.39
C ASN A 261 5.05 0.06 0.02
N ALA A 262 4.44 -0.66 0.97
CA ALA A 262 3.15 -0.30 1.54
C ALA A 262 3.24 0.98 2.40
N LEU A 263 2.09 1.60 2.68
CA LEU A 263 1.98 2.79 3.53
C LEU A 263 2.39 2.47 4.98
N PRO A 264 3.11 3.39 5.67
CA PRO A 264 3.59 3.19 7.02
C PRO A 264 2.49 3.46 8.03
N LEU A 265 1.49 2.58 8.11
CA LEU A 265 0.28 2.81 8.90
C LEU A 265 0.56 2.92 10.40
N ASP A 266 1.58 2.23 10.92
CA ASP A 266 1.96 2.34 12.34
C ASP A 266 2.49 3.74 12.66
N ALA A 267 3.34 4.27 11.77
CA ALA A 267 3.85 5.63 11.93
C ALA A 267 2.74 6.67 11.77
N MET A 268 1.75 6.42 10.91
CA MET A 268 0.59 7.29 10.72
C MET A 268 -0.34 7.26 11.95
N CYS A 269 -0.57 6.09 12.57
CA CYS A 269 -1.26 6.00 13.86
C CYS A 269 -0.47 6.74 14.95
N ARG A 270 0.84 6.55 15.03
CA ARG A 270 1.72 7.28 15.96
C ARG A 270 1.62 8.79 15.76
N GLN A 271 1.48 9.27 14.52
CA GLN A 271 1.30 10.68 14.23
C GLN A 271 -0.02 11.24 14.81
N VAL A 272 -1.09 10.43 14.82
CA VAL A 272 -2.35 10.77 15.48
C VAL A 272 -2.14 10.83 16.99
N GLU A 273 -1.50 9.82 17.60
CA GLU A 273 -1.20 9.80 19.03
C GLU A 273 -0.42 11.05 19.46
N ILE A 274 0.65 11.40 18.73
CA ILE A 274 1.46 12.62 18.99
C ILE A 274 0.60 13.86 18.92
N SER A 275 -0.30 13.94 17.94
CA SER A 275 -1.12 15.13 17.73
C SER A 275 -2.23 15.31 18.78
N LEU A 276 -2.75 14.21 19.30
CA LEU A 276 -3.90 14.21 20.22
C LEU A 276 -3.50 14.11 21.71
N ALA A 277 -2.31 13.62 22.05
CA ALA A 277 -1.85 13.48 23.42
C ALA A 277 -1.91 14.81 24.23
N PRO A 278 -1.55 15.99 23.67
CA PRO A 278 -1.67 17.26 24.38
C PRO A 278 -3.10 17.60 24.82
N HIS A 279 -4.12 17.15 24.07
CA HIS A 279 -5.52 17.34 24.44
C HIS A 279 -5.95 16.50 25.68
N LEU A 280 -5.13 15.51 26.06
CA LEU A 280 -5.30 14.71 27.29
C LEU A 280 -4.45 15.25 28.44
N GLY A 281 -3.62 16.28 28.21
CA GLY A 281 -2.61 16.73 29.15
C GLY A 281 -1.42 15.77 29.28
N GLU A 282 -1.23 14.88 28.30
CA GLU A 282 -0.16 13.88 28.27
C GLU A 282 1.01 14.34 27.39
N GLN A 283 2.22 13.89 27.73
CA GLN A 283 3.37 14.10 26.86
C GLN A 283 3.21 13.28 25.56
N PRO A 284 3.40 13.91 24.39
CA PRO A 284 3.36 13.18 23.14
C PRO A 284 4.40 12.05 23.10
N PRO A 285 4.02 10.86 22.64
CA PRO A 285 4.99 9.79 22.45
C PRO A 285 5.98 10.13 21.33
N GLU A 286 7.17 9.57 21.36
CA GLU A 286 8.17 9.81 20.32
C GLU A 286 7.72 9.25 18.95
N PRO A 287 8.07 9.95 17.84
CA PRO A 287 7.85 9.44 16.50
C PRO A 287 8.51 8.07 16.30
N LEU A 288 7.88 7.20 15.50
CA LEU A 288 8.52 5.95 15.13
C LEU A 288 9.71 6.24 14.19
N ALA A 289 10.87 5.70 14.55
CA ALA A 289 12.07 5.78 13.72
C ALA A 289 12.13 4.64 12.71
N ALA A 290 12.64 4.92 11.51
CA ALA A 290 12.88 3.89 10.51
C ALA A 290 13.99 2.93 10.97
N LYS A 291 13.71 1.62 11.00
CA LYS A 291 14.71 0.57 11.28
C LYS A 291 15.23 0.03 9.96
N ASN A 292 16.53 0.18 9.71
CA ASN A 292 17.15 -0.24 8.43
C ASN A 292 16.42 0.35 7.19
N PHE A 293 16.09 1.63 7.24
CA PHE A 293 15.31 2.38 6.25
C PHE A 293 13.83 1.99 6.14
N TYR A 294 13.36 1.00 6.90
CA TYR A 294 11.95 0.60 6.89
C TYR A 294 11.19 1.29 8.03
N LEU A 295 10.15 2.03 7.68
CA LEU A 295 9.14 2.59 8.57
C LEU A 295 7.83 1.82 8.38
N SER A 296 7.33 1.24 9.48
CA SER A 296 6.05 0.50 9.47
C SER A 296 4.83 1.41 9.57
#